data_c9e0be3a9bac370b3aa05cfdfcb8f41e
#
_entry.id   c9e0be3a9bac370b3aa05cfdfcb8f41e
#
_cell.length_a   1.000
_cell.length_b   1.000
_cell.length_c   1.000
_cell.angle_alpha   90.00
_cell.angle_beta   90.00
_cell.angle_gamma   90.00
#
_symmetry.space_group_name_H-M   'P 1'
#
loop_
_entity.id
_entity.type
_entity.pdbx_description
1 polymer ?
#
loop_
_entity_poly.entity_id
_entity_poly.type
_entity_poly.pdbx_seq_one_letter_code
_entity_poly.pdbx_strand_id
1 'polypeptide(L)'
;MTDPDNLASKSVEDRMPEELSLAGDFPKVTHEQWEEAVLKVLNRGRPEGKELNIEQGMKRLEPTTVDGIQIEPMYRRQDAPEKLGVPGVPPFTRGTTIREGGMDAWDVRALHEDPDVAFTKKAVIADLERGVTSLWLRVGADAIKPEDIAGDLKDVLLDLAKVEVSSRDDQEAAAQALLDVYIESKIDADKLSFNLGLDPIGFAALNGGNPDLSGMAEWVKKTENYKNSRPFVVDATIYHNAGAGDVHELAWAVATGVEYVRAFIEQGLTAEQA
;
A
#
# COMPACT_ATOMS: atom_id res chain seq x y z
N MET A 1 1.05 37.33 -29.18
CA MET A 1 0.13 36.45 -29.92
C MET A 1 0.99 35.59 -30.82
N THR A 2 1.24 34.38 -30.43
CA THR A 2 1.97 33.39 -31.23
C THR A 2 1.02 32.78 -32.24
N ASP A 3 1.38 32.81 -33.49
CA ASP A 3 0.62 32.34 -34.65
C ASP A 3 0.33 30.85 -34.50
N PRO A 4 -0.93 30.41 -34.51
CA PRO A 4 -1.30 29.00 -34.33
C PRO A 4 -0.80 28.08 -35.44
N ASP A 5 -0.53 28.58 -36.63
CA ASP A 5 -0.03 27.81 -37.76
C ASP A 5 1.46 27.44 -37.65
N ASN A 6 2.21 28.12 -36.78
CA ASN A 6 3.64 27.83 -36.52
C ASN A 6 3.86 26.68 -35.53
N LEU A 7 2.78 26.25 -34.81
CA LEU A 7 2.85 25.13 -33.85
C LEU A 7 2.62 23.75 -34.51
N ALA A 8 1.94 23.72 -35.66
CA ALA A 8 1.56 22.46 -36.32
C ALA A 8 2.73 21.78 -37.06
N SER A 9 3.83 22.51 -37.35
CA SER A 9 4.97 22.01 -38.13
C SER A 9 6.16 21.55 -37.28
N LYS A 10 6.13 21.74 -35.97
CA LYS A 10 7.24 21.33 -35.08
C LYS A 10 6.99 19.94 -34.52
N SER A 11 8.03 19.12 -34.44
CA SER A 11 8.01 17.82 -33.73
C SER A 11 7.69 18.04 -32.24
N VAL A 12 7.26 17.00 -31.54
CA VAL A 12 6.99 17.09 -30.10
C VAL A 12 8.27 17.49 -29.34
N GLU A 13 9.44 17.05 -29.81
CA GLU A 13 10.75 17.37 -29.25
C GLU A 13 11.09 18.85 -29.42
N ASP A 14 10.74 19.47 -30.56
CA ASP A 14 10.93 20.91 -30.81
C ASP A 14 9.97 21.82 -30.03
N ARG A 15 8.96 21.25 -29.39
CA ARG A 15 7.95 21.98 -28.60
C ARG A 15 8.26 21.97 -27.11
N MET A 16 9.11 21.06 -26.65
CA MET A 16 9.50 21.01 -25.25
C MET A 16 10.63 22.01 -24.99
N PRO A 17 10.51 22.88 -23.98
CA PRO A 17 11.64 23.70 -23.58
C PRO A 17 12.80 22.82 -23.13
N GLU A 18 14.04 23.19 -23.44
CA GLU A 18 15.26 22.49 -23.01
C GLU A 18 15.30 22.32 -21.47
N GLU A 19 14.71 23.27 -20.74
CA GLU A 19 14.53 23.18 -19.29
C GLU A 19 13.07 23.46 -18.95
N LEU A 20 12.41 22.50 -18.31
CA LEU A 20 11.07 22.67 -17.75
C LEU A 20 11.19 23.30 -16.35
N SER A 21 10.95 24.61 -16.25
CA SER A 21 10.88 25.29 -14.97
C SER A 21 9.55 25.04 -14.29
N LEU A 22 9.51 24.05 -13.38
CA LEU A 22 8.34 23.81 -12.54
C LEU A 22 8.19 24.97 -11.54
N ALA A 23 6.97 25.52 -11.46
CA ALA A 23 6.64 26.67 -10.58
C ALA A 23 7.46 27.95 -10.85
N GLY A 24 8.07 28.11 -12.07
CA GLY A 24 8.85 29.29 -12.42
C GLY A 24 8.08 30.60 -12.41
N ASP A 25 6.74 30.54 -12.60
CA ASP A 25 5.85 31.72 -12.58
C ASP A 25 5.48 32.18 -11.15
N PHE A 26 5.86 31.42 -10.12
CA PHE A 26 5.57 31.76 -8.73
C PHE A 26 6.75 32.52 -8.11
N PRO A 27 6.48 33.58 -7.31
CA PRO A 27 7.53 34.27 -6.60
C PRO A 27 8.20 33.36 -5.57
N LYS A 28 9.51 33.50 -5.41
CA LYS A 28 10.22 32.79 -4.34
C LYS A 28 9.85 33.44 -3.00
N VAL A 29 9.19 32.66 -2.15
CA VAL A 29 8.83 33.07 -0.79
C VAL A 29 9.95 32.66 0.17
N THR A 30 10.41 33.58 1.02
CA THR A 30 11.39 33.26 2.07
C THR A 30 10.70 32.61 3.27
N HIS A 31 11.48 31.98 4.14
CA HIS A 31 10.94 31.37 5.36
C HIS A 31 10.29 32.41 6.28
N GLU A 32 10.94 33.55 6.43
CA GLU A 32 10.46 34.67 7.24
C GLU A 32 9.11 35.20 6.73
N GLN A 33 8.95 35.33 5.42
CA GLN A 33 7.68 35.73 4.80
C GLN A 33 6.57 34.71 5.06
N TRP A 34 6.92 33.41 5.06
CA TRP A 34 5.97 32.35 5.41
C TRP A 34 5.58 32.42 6.89
N GLU A 35 6.57 32.57 7.81
CA GLU A 35 6.33 32.71 9.24
C GLU A 35 5.45 33.92 9.56
N GLU A 36 5.70 35.07 8.93
CA GLU A 36 4.88 36.26 9.07
C GLU A 36 3.44 36.03 8.62
N ALA A 37 3.25 35.35 7.47
CA ALA A 37 1.94 35.02 6.98
C ALA A 37 1.17 34.09 7.90
N VAL A 38 1.84 33.04 8.43
CA VAL A 38 1.27 32.13 9.42
C VAL A 38 0.89 32.88 10.69
N LEU A 39 1.78 33.70 11.20
CA LEU A 39 1.56 34.46 12.43
C LEU A 39 0.38 35.44 12.27
N LYS A 40 0.24 36.06 11.12
CA LYS A 40 -0.91 36.90 10.77
C LYS A 40 -2.23 36.14 10.84
N VAL A 41 -2.25 34.89 10.38
CA VAL A 41 -3.43 34.02 10.47
C VAL A 41 -3.72 33.62 11.91
N LEU A 42 -2.72 33.20 12.66
CA LEU A 42 -2.86 32.76 14.05
C LEU A 42 -3.28 33.90 14.99
N ASN A 43 -2.92 35.13 14.67
CA ASN A 43 -3.29 36.33 15.45
C ASN A 43 -4.62 36.94 15.02
N ARG A 44 -5.25 36.42 13.98
CA ARG A 44 -6.53 36.95 13.49
C ARG A 44 -7.62 36.86 14.57
N GLY A 45 -8.14 38.02 14.96
CA GLY A 45 -9.19 38.13 16.00
C GLY A 45 -8.71 38.03 17.44
N ARG A 46 -7.40 38.02 17.67
CA ARG A 46 -6.86 38.11 19.02
C ARG A 46 -6.97 39.55 19.54
N PRO A 47 -7.23 39.76 20.87
CA PRO A 47 -7.19 41.05 21.47
C PRO A 47 -5.79 41.68 21.38
N GLU A 48 -5.76 43.01 21.29
CA GLU A 48 -4.51 43.79 21.35
C GLU A 48 -3.69 43.45 22.61
N GLY A 49 -2.39 43.22 22.45
CA GLY A 49 -1.47 42.82 23.52
C GLY A 49 -1.53 41.33 23.91
N LYS A 50 -2.34 40.51 23.21
CA LYS A 50 -2.40 39.03 23.35
C LYS A 50 -1.99 38.30 22.11
N GLU A 51 -1.32 38.98 21.19
CA GLU A 51 -0.79 38.40 19.98
C GLU A 51 0.34 37.41 20.32
N LEU A 52 0.39 36.34 19.54
CA LEU A 52 1.50 35.38 19.60
C LEU A 52 2.71 35.97 18.89
N ASN A 53 3.88 35.73 19.45
CA ASN A 53 5.13 35.89 18.72
C ASN A 53 5.40 34.64 17.85
N ILE A 54 6.45 34.67 17.04
CA ILE A 54 6.79 33.58 16.08
C ILE A 54 6.98 32.25 16.81
N GLU A 55 7.76 32.21 17.87
CA GLU A 55 8.04 31.01 18.68
C GLU A 55 6.75 30.39 19.24
N GLN A 56 5.90 31.21 19.83
CA GLN A 56 4.62 30.77 20.36
C GLN A 56 3.64 30.30 19.25
N GLY A 57 3.71 30.95 18.11
CA GLY A 57 2.92 30.59 16.92
C GLY A 57 3.33 29.24 16.35
N MET A 58 4.61 29.04 16.11
CA MET A 58 5.16 27.79 15.57
C MET A 58 4.88 26.62 16.52
N LYS A 59 5.16 26.78 17.81
CA LYS A 59 4.90 25.74 18.81
C LYS A 59 3.44 25.25 18.85
N ARG A 60 2.48 26.07 18.43
CA ARG A 60 1.07 25.65 18.32
C ARG A 60 0.80 24.77 17.12
N LEU A 61 1.65 24.83 16.11
CA LEU A 61 1.56 24.08 14.86
C LEU A 61 2.44 22.81 14.87
N GLU A 62 3.19 22.59 15.95
CA GLU A 62 4.06 21.44 16.16
C GLU A 62 3.33 20.36 16.96
N PRO A 63 2.53 19.47 16.31
CA PRO A 63 1.92 18.37 17.01
C PRO A 63 2.99 17.34 17.39
N THR A 64 2.78 16.72 18.53
CA THR A 64 3.56 15.55 18.94
C THR A 64 2.72 14.31 18.68
N THR A 65 3.28 13.32 17.98
CA THR A 65 2.61 12.04 17.75
C THR A 65 2.42 11.27 19.06
N VAL A 66 1.59 10.25 19.06
CA VAL A 66 1.41 9.36 20.21
C VAL A 66 2.71 8.64 20.61
N ASP A 67 3.65 8.52 19.67
CA ASP A 67 4.98 7.93 19.89
C ASP A 67 6.02 8.94 20.38
N GLY A 68 5.61 10.21 20.65
CA GLY A 68 6.48 11.25 21.15
C GLY A 68 7.34 11.96 20.09
N ILE A 69 7.05 11.74 18.80
CA ILE A 69 7.75 12.41 17.70
C ILE A 69 7.12 13.78 17.46
N GLN A 70 7.92 14.83 17.56
CA GLN A 70 7.49 16.19 17.24
C GLN A 70 7.54 16.41 15.73
N ILE A 71 6.46 16.93 15.16
CA ILE A 71 6.35 17.21 13.73
C ILE A 71 6.49 18.72 13.53
N GLU A 72 7.46 19.13 12.72
CA GLU A 72 7.62 20.51 12.32
C GLU A 72 6.47 20.97 11.40
N PRO A 73 6.02 22.22 11.50
CA PRO A 73 4.92 22.72 10.67
C PRO A 73 5.28 22.82 9.19
N MET A 74 6.57 22.86 8.85
CA MET A 74 7.07 22.86 7.48
C MET A 74 8.49 22.31 7.41
N TYR A 75 8.70 21.35 6.50
CA TYR A 75 10.04 20.85 6.14
C TYR A 75 10.50 21.48 4.82
N ARG A 76 11.75 21.92 4.76
CA ARG A 76 12.35 22.59 3.61
C ARG A 76 13.45 21.71 3.00
N ARG A 77 13.90 22.09 1.81
CA ARG A 77 15.00 21.38 1.13
C ARG A 77 16.27 21.26 1.99
N GLN A 78 16.57 22.27 2.81
CA GLN A 78 17.72 22.27 3.70
C GLN A 78 17.58 21.29 4.87
N ASP A 79 16.35 20.90 5.21
CA ASP A 79 16.04 19.99 6.30
C ASP A 79 16.08 18.52 5.80
N ALA A 80 16.25 18.33 4.48
CA ALA A 80 16.39 17.01 3.89
C ALA A 80 17.71 16.34 4.31
N PRO A 81 17.72 15.02 4.54
CA PRO A 81 18.95 14.30 4.83
C PRO A 81 19.95 14.41 3.67
N GLU A 82 21.24 14.51 4.00
CA GLU A 82 22.32 14.68 3.01
C GLU A 82 22.33 13.57 1.94
N LYS A 83 21.92 12.35 2.34
CA LYS A 83 21.83 11.19 1.45
C LYS A 83 20.44 10.58 1.54
N LEU A 84 19.67 10.76 0.49
CA LEU A 84 18.33 10.16 0.39
C LEU A 84 18.33 8.67 0.03
N GLY A 85 19.48 8.13 -0.38
CA GLY A 85 19.58 6.77 -0.93
C GLY A 85 19.04 6.67 -2.37
N VAL A 86 19.17 5.49 -2.94
CA VAL A 86 18.69 5.14 -4.29
C VAL A 86 17.89 3.84 -4.17
N PRO A 87 16.79 3.66 -4.93
CA PRO A 87 16.06 2.40 -4.97
C PRO A 87 16.98 1.22 -5.31
N GLY A 88 16.78 0.07 -4.67
CA GLY A 88 17.56 -1.14 -4.91
C GLY A 88 18.98 -1.15 -4.35
N VAL A 89 19.40 -0.10 -3.63
CA VAL A 89 20.77 0.02 -3.06
C VAL A 89 20.71 0.08 -1.53
N PRO A 90 21.55 -0.68 -0.81
CA PRO A 90 21.65 -0.59 0.64
C PRO A 90 21.92 0.84 1.13
N PRO A 91 21.33 1.25 2.25
CA PRO A 91 20.49 0.54 3.21
C PRO A 91 19.00 0.44 2.84
N PHE A 92 18.66 0.48 1.56
CA PHE A 92 17.31 0.31 1.00
C PHE A 92 16.25 1.33 1.50
N THR A 93 16.66 2.53 1.84
CA THR A 93 15.80 3.63 2.32
C THR A 93 14.75 4.07 1.29
N ARG A 94 14.94 3.74 0.02
CA ARG A 94 14.04 4.06 -1.11
C ARG A 94 13.41 2.81 -1.73
N GLY A 95 13.46 1.66 -1.05
CA GLY A 95 12.95 0.38 -1.51
C GLY A 95 14.03 -0.60 -1.97
N THR A 96 13.68 -1.87 -1.98
CA THR A 96 14.62 -2.99 -2.24
C THR A 96 14.81 -3.30 -3.72
N THR A 97 13.93 -2.80 -4.58
CA THR A 97 13.92 -3.11 -6.02
C THR A 97 14.00 -1.86 -6.87
N ILE A 98 14.67 -1.97 -8.01
CA ILE A 98 14.60 -0.98 -9.09
C ILE A 98 13.44 -1.39 -9.99
N ARG A 99 12.55 -0.45 -10.30
CA ARG A 99 11.45 -0.69 -11.24
C ARG A 99 11.95 -0.56 -12.67
N GLU A 100 11.74 -1.60 -13.46
CA GLU A 100 12.12 -1.63 -14.86
C GLU A 100 10.89 -1.31 -15.72
N GLY A 101 10.76 -0.07 -16.16
CA GLY A 101 9.73 0.34 -17.10
C GLY A 101 8.64 1.27 -16.54
N GLY A 102 8.11 2.11 -17.41
CA GLY A 102 7.26 3.24 -17.03
C GLY A 102 5.82 2.89 -16.61
N MET A 103 5.36 1.65 -16.82
CA MET A 103 4.01 1.21 -16.47
C MET A 103 3.96 0.41 -15.16
N ASP A 104 5.10 -0.06 -14.66
CA ASP A 104 5.21 -0.86 -13.42
C ASP A 104 5.45 0.03 -12.19
N ALA A 105 4.61 1.04 -11.98
CA ALA A 105 4.82 1.95 -10.84
C ALA A 105 4.44 1.29 -9.51
N TRP A 106 3.18 0.94 -9.35
CA TRP A 106 2.59 0.22 -8.20
C TRP A 106 1.29 -0.44 -8.65
N ASP A 107 0.82 -1.41 -7.89
CA ASP A 107 -0.51 -1.97 -8.12
C ASP A 107 -1.59 -0.97 -7.69
N VAL A 108 -2.50 -0.68 -8.60
CA VAL A 108 -3.76 0.00 -8.26
C VAL A 108 -4.75 -1.09 -7.88
N ARG A 109 -4.97 -1.26 -6.58
CA ARG A 109 -5.76 -2.37 -6.04
C ARG A 109 -7.15 -1.91 -5.61
N ALA A 110 -8.18 -2.58 -6.12
CA ALA A 110 -9.58 -2.35 -5.73
C ALA A 110 -10.08 -3.45 -4.80
N LEU A 111 -10.80 -3.04 -3.73
CA LEU A 111 -11.47 -3.93 -2.81
C LEU A 111 -12.88 -4.23 -3.32
N HIS A 112 -13.23 -5.52 -3.37
CA HIS A 112 -14.56 -6.02 -3.66
C HIS A 112 -15.04 -6.91 -2.51
N GLU A 113 -16.25 -6.68 -2.05
CA GLU A 113 -16.78 -7.35 -0.87
C GLU A 113 -18.31 -7.61 -0.94
N ASP A 114 -18.96 -7.22 -2.02
CA ASP A 114 -20.40 -7.40 -2.17
C ASP A 114 -20.73 -8.89 -2.37
N PRO A 115 -21.69 -9.46 -1.59
CA PRO A 115 -22.06 -10.86 -1.71
C PRO A 115 -22.84 -11.21 -2.99
N ASP A 116 -23.32 -10.23 -3.77
CA ASP A 116 -23.98 -10.46 -5.05
C ASP A 116 -22.93 -10.72 -6.15
N VAL A 117 -22.83 -11.97 -6.58
CA VAL A 117 -21.88 -12.44 -7.61
C VAL A 117 -22.04 -11.65 -8.92
N ALA A 118 -23.27 -11.37 -9.35
CA ALA A 118 -23.49 -10.65 -10.61
C ALA A 118 -23.03 -9.20 -10.54
N PHE A 119 -23.26 -8.57 -9.39
CA PHE A 119 -22.80 -7.20 -9.10
C PHE A 119 -21.26 -7.16 -8.99
N THR A 120 -20.67 -8.02 -8.17
CA THR A 120 -19.22 -8.06 -7.94
C THR A 120 -18.46 -8.37 -9.22
N LYS A 121 -18.87 -9.37 -9.99
CA LYS A 121 -18.29 -9.66 -11.30
C LYS A 121 -18.29 -8.45 -12.22
N LYS A 122 -19.42 -7.73 -12.31
CA LYS A 122 -19.51 -6.52 -13.14
C LYS A 122 -18.60 -5.41 -12.64
N ALA A 123 -18.51 -5.21 -11.32
CA ALA A 123 -17.65 -4.21 -10.71
C ALA A 123 -16.16 -4.52 -10.96
N VAL A 124 -15.75 -5.76 -10.76
CA VAL A 124 -14.39 -6.25 -11.02
C VAL A 124 -13.95 -5.94 -12.46
N ILE A 125 -14.77 -6.32 -13.45
CA ILE A 125 -14.44 -6.07 -14.86
C ILE A 125 -14.39 -4.57 -15.16
N ALA A 126 -15.36 -3.79 -14.65
CA ALA A 126 -15.37 -2.34 -14.86
C ALA A 126 -14.14 -1.64 -14.29
N ASP A 127 -13.66 -2.08 -13.12
CA ASP A 127 -12.48 -1.52 -12.49
C ASP A 127 -11.20 -1.88 -13.27
N LEU A 128 -11.05 -3.13 -13.69
CA LEU A 128 -9.91 -3.58 -14.51
C LEU A 128 -9.86 -2.84 -15.85
N GLU A 129 -11.01 -2.63 -16.52
CA GLU A 129 -11.09 -1.86 -17.77
C GLU A 129 -10.75 -0.36 -17.58
N ARG A 130 -10.81 0.16 -16.34
CA ARG A 130 -10.55 1.56 -16.01
C ARG A 130 -9.21 1.83 -15.34
N GLY A 131 -8.32 0.84 -15.31
CA GLY A 131 -6.95 1.02 -14.87
C GLY A 131 -6.61 0.45 -13.50
N VAL A 132 -7.51 -0.28 -12.86
CA VAL A 132 -7.17 -1.16 -11.73
C VAL A 132 -6.29 -2.30 -12.26
N THR A 133 -5.23 -2.63 -11.54
CA THR A 133 -4.24 -3.65 -11.94
C THR A 133 -4.22 -4.86 -11.01
N SER A 134 -4.86 -4.76 -9.85
CA SER A 134 -4.97 -5.87 -8.90
C SER A 134 -6.29 -5.82 -8.14
N LEU A 135 -6.75 -6.97 -7.69
CA LEU A 135 -8.01 -7.14 -6.99
C LEU A 135 -7.76 -7.61 -5.56
N TRP A 136 -8.57 -7.12 -4.63
CA TRP A 136 -8.66 -7.62 -3.26
C TRP A 136 -10.09 -8.07 -2.99
N LEU A 137 -10.29 -9.35 -2.76
CA LEU A 137 -11.60 -9.92 -2.46
C LEU A 137 -11.69 -10.15 -0.96
N ARG A 138 -12.63 -9.48 -0.29
CA ARG A 138 -12.97 -9.78 1.10
C ARG A 138 -14.01 -10.88 1.12
N VAL A 139 -13.69 -11.97 1.82
CA VAL A 139 -14.47 -13.20 1.86
C VAL A 139 -15.01 -13.39 3.27
N GLY A 140 -16.30 -13.77 3.40
CA GLY A 140 -16.89 -14.01 4.71
C GLY A 140 -18.41 -14.06 4.71
N ALA A 141 -18.97 -14.10 5.92
CA ALA A 141 -20.42 -14.25 6.13
C ALA A 141 -21.23 -13.10 5.51
N ASP A 142 -20.74 -11.88 5.64
CA ASP A 142 -21.35 -10.65 5.13
C ASP A 142 -20.64 -10.09 3.90
N ALA A 143 -19.89 -10.93 3.19
CA ALA A 143 -19.09 -10.56 2.05
C ALA A 143 -19.17 -11.66 0.96
N ILE A 144 -18.23 -11.67 0.02
CA ILE A 144 -18.12 -12.72 -1.00
C ILE A 144 -18.02 -14.09 -0.31
N LYS A 145 -18.74 -15.08 -0.82
CA LYS A 145 -18.61 -16.45 -0.31
C LYS A 145 -17.43 -17.16 -0.94
N PRO A 146 -16.74 -18.09 -0.26
CA PRO A 146 -15.68 -18.89 -0.87
C PRO A 146 -16.08 -19.55 -2.17
N GLU A 147 -17.29 -20.12 -2.23
CA GLU A 147 -17.84 -20.79 -3.42
C GLU A 147 -18.13 -19.85 -4.60
N ASP A 148 -18.23 -18.54 -4.36
CA ASP A 148 -18.57 -17.55 -5.39
C ASP A 148 -17.32 -16.95 -6.07
N ILE A 149 -16.13 -17.07 -5.47
CA ILE A 149 -14.86 -16.50 -6.00
C ILE A 149 -14.63 -16.89 -7.46
N ALA A 150 -14.87 -18.15 -7.81
CA ALA A 150 -14.73 -18.63 -9.20
C ALA A 150 -15.70 -17.91 -10.15
N GLY A 151 -16.90 -17.60 -9.68
CA GLY A 151 -17.91 -16.85 -10.44
C GLY A 151 -17.51 -15.39 -10.64
N ASP A 152 -17.00 -14.74 -9.59
CA ASP A 152 -16.56 -13.35 -9.61
C ASP A 152 -15.35 -13.13 -10.51
N LEU A 153 -14.45 -14.11 -10.58
CA LEU A 153 -13.21 -14.05 -11.37
C LEU A 153 -13.33 -14.67 -12.77
N LYS A 154 -14.51 -15.18 -13.18
CA LYS A 154 -14.69 -15.97 -14.39
C LYS A 154 -14.16 -15.34 -15.68
N ASP A 155 -14.27 -14.01 -15.81
CA ASP A 155 -13.86 -13.29 -17.02
C ASP A 155 -12.58 -12.47 -16.80
N VAL A 156 -11.91 -12.65 -15.67
CA VAL A 156 -10.65 -11.97 -15.32
C VAL A 156 -9.48 -12.69 -15.99
N LEU A 157 -8.58 -11.93 -16.61
CA LEU A 157 -7.32 -12.42 -17.13
C LEU A 157 -6.32 -12.55 -15.97
N LEU A 158 -6.27 -13.75 -15.36
CA LEU A 158 -5.52 -14.03 -14.13
C LEU A 158 -3.99 -13.96 -14.32
N ASP A 159 -3.50 -13.97 -15.54
CA ASP A 159 -2.10 -13.73 -15.89
C ASP A 159 -1.72 -12.24 -15.97
N LEU A 160 -2.71 -11.35 -15.95
CA LEU A 160 -2.53 -9.90 -15.96
C LEU A 160 -2.93 -9.24 -14.63
N ALA A 161 -4.05 -9.68 -14.05
CA ALA A 161 -4.58 -9.12 -12.80
C ALA A 161 -4.14 -9.97 -11.60
N LYS A 162 -3.41 -9.37 -10.69
CA LYS A 162 -3.10 -10.00 -9.40
C LYS A 162 -4.34 -10.03 -8.51
N VAL A 163 -4.54 -11.11 -7.77
CA VAL A 163 -5.67 -11.24 -6.86
C VAL A 163 -5.18 -11.57 -5.44
N GLU A 164 -5.78 -10.93 -4.48
CA GLU A 164 -5.61 -11.23 -3.06
C GLU A 164 -6.97 -11.52 -2.43
N VAL A 165 -7.02 -12.49 -1.52
CA VAL A 165 -8.19 -12.70 -0.66
C VAL A 165 -7.84 -12.36 0.78
N SER A 166 -8.84 -11.98 1.55
CA SER A 166 -8.77 -11.90 3.01
C SER A 166 -10.09 -12.36 3.62
N SER A 167 -10.03 -12.94 4.81
CA SER A 167 -11.25 -13.32 5.55
C SER A 167 -11.07 -13.06 7.04
N ARG A 168 -12.14 -12.59 7.68
CA ARG A 168 -12.24 -12.47 9.14
C ARG A 168 -12.95 -13.64 9.78
N ASP A 169 -13.54 -14.51 8.98
CA ASP A 169 -14.36 -15.64 9.44
C ASP A 169 -13.63 -16.97 9.26
N ASP A 170 -13.14 -17.24 8.04
CA ASP A 170 -12.43 -18.48 7.69
C ASP A 170 -11.38 -18.17 6.61
N GLN A 171 -10.14 -17.97 7.06
CA GLN A 171 -9.02 -17.64 6.16
C GLN A 171 -8.64 -18.83 5.26
N GLU A 172 -8.73 -20.06 5.79
CA GLU A 172 -8.33 -21.25 5.04
C GLU A 172 -9.33 -21.56 3.92
N ALA A 173 -10.64 -21.43 4.18
CA ALA A 173 -11.65 -21.60 3.13
C ALA A 173 -11.49 -20.57 2.02
N ALA A 174 -11.23 -19.30 2.35
CA ALA A 174 -10.99 -18.25 1.39
C ALA A 174 -9.71 -18.51 0.55
N ALA A 175 -8.62 -18.88 1.23
CA ALA A 175 -7.34 -19.20 0.61
C ALA A 175 -7.45 -20.41 -0.33
N GLN A 176 -8.15 -21.49 0.10
CA GLN A 176 -8.33 -22.68 -0.72
C GLN A 176 -9.18 -22.38 -1.94
N ALA A 177 -10.27 -21.62 -1.80
CA ALA A 177 -11.15 -21.28 -2.91
C ALA A 177 -10.43 -20.45 -3.98
N LEU A 178 -9.58 -19.49 -3.60
CA LEU A 178 -8.76 -18.76 -4.55
C LEU A 178 -7.71 -19.66 -5.21
N LEU A 179 -7.03 -20.50 -4.44
CA LEU A 179 -6.03 -21.42 -4.98
C LEU A 179 -6.64 -22.38 -6.01
N ASP A 180 -7.85 -22.89 -5.75
CA ASP A 180 -8.57 -23.76 -6.68
C ASP A 180 -8.85 -23.05 -8.02
N VAL A 181 -9.23 -21.78 -8.02
CA VAL A 181 -9.39 -20.99 -9.25
C VAL A 181 -8.10 -20.96 -10.07
N TYR A 182 -6.95 -20.75 -9.40
CA TYR A 182 -5.66 -20.74 -10.10
C TYR A 182 -5.26 -22.11 -10.64
N ILE A 183 -5.49 -23.18 -9.88
CA ILE A 183 -5.24 -24.57 -10.32
C ILE A 183 -6.11 -24.90 -11.55
N GLU A 184 -7.39 -24.53 -11.54
CA GLU A 184 -8.33 -24.81 -12.60
C GLU A 184 -8.10 -23.95 -13.86
N SER A 185 -7.45 -22.80 -13.73
CA SER A 185 -7.17 -21.87 -14.85
C SER A 185 -6.28 -22.50 -15.93
N LYS A 186 -5.42 -23.46 -15.56
CA LYS A 186 -4.42 -24.11 -16.44
C LYS A 186 -3.44 -23.13 -17.08
N ILE A 187 -3.31 -21.94 -16.52
CA ILE A 187 -2.31 -20.95 -16.92
C ILE A 187 -0.96 -21.35 -16.29
N ASP A 188 0.14 -21.09 -17.00
CA ASP A 188 1.48 -21.37 -16.51
C ASP A 188 1.71 -20.67 -15.15
N ALA A 189 2.16 -21.44 -14.15
CA ALA A 189 2.34 -20.94 -12.79
C ALA A 189 3.27 -19.71 -12.68
N ASP A 190 4.26 -19.62 -13.56
CA ASP A 190 5.20 -18.49 -13.62
C ASP A 190 4.54 -17.16 -14.02
N LYS A 191 3.36 -17.20 -14.65
CA LYS A 191 2.58 -16.01 -15.05
C LYS A 191 1.58 -15.57 -14.00
N LEU A 192 1.30 -16.41 -13.01
CA LEU A 192 0.29 -16.16 -12.00
C LEU A 192 0.89 -15.43 -10.80
N SER A 193 0.15 -14.45 -10.29
CA SER A 193 0.53 -13.69 -9.10
C SER A 193 -0.70 -13.51 -8.21
N PHE A 194 -0.61 -14.00 -6.96
CA PHE A 194 -1.72 -13.93 -6.01
C PHE A 194 -1.25 -13.99 -4.56
N ASN A 195 -2.12 -13.54 -3.66
CA ASN A 195 -1.93 -13.66 -2.23
C ASN A 195 -3.13 -14.39 -1.61
N LEU A 196 -2.85 -15.37 -0.76
CA LEU A 196 -3.90 -16.16 -0.10
C LEU A 196 -4.41 -15.55 1.20
N GLY A 197 -3.75 -14.49 1.70
CA GLY A 197 -4.23 -13.69 2.83
C GLY A 197 -4.28 -14.42 4.18
N LEU A 198 -3.50 -15.50 4.35
CA LEU A 198 -3.43 -16.22 5.62
C LEU A 198 -2.62 -15.40 6.65
N ASP A 199 -3.25 -15.07 7.77
CA ASP A 199 -2.64 -14.34 8.89
C ASP A 199 -3.14 -14.91 10.22
N PRO A 200 -2.68 -16.10 10.65
CA PRO A 200 -3.19 -16.75 11.86
C PRO A 200 -2.96 -15.94 13.13
N ILE A 201 -1.89 -15.15 13.24
CA ILE A 201 -1.67 -14.27 14.40
C ILE A 201 -2.66 -13.11 14.36
N GLY A 202 -2.81 -12.45 13.21
CA GLY A 202 -3.78 -11.37 13.03
C GLY A 202 -5.23 -11.87 13.24
N PHE A 203 -5.55 -13.06 12.73
CA PHE A 203 -6.86 -13.68 12.95
C PHE A 203 -7.15 -13.91 14.43
N ALA A 204 -6.20 -14.46 15.19
CA ALA A 204 -6.35 -14.68 16.62
C ALA A 204 -6.45 -13.34 17.39
N ALA A 205 -5.69 -12.33 17.00
CA ALA A 205 -5.76 -11.00 17.61
C ALA A 205 -7.13 -10.33 17.38
N LEU A 206 -7.74 -10.54 16.20
CA LEU A 206 -9.04 -9.98 15.86
C LEU A 206 -10.20 -10.73 16.54
N ASN A 207 -10.14 -12.06 16.56
CA ASN A 207 -11.24 -12.92 16.99
C ASN A 207 -11.09 -13.42 18.44
N GLY A 208 -9.94 -13.19 19.06
CA GLY A 208 -9.57 -13.76 20.36
C GLY A 208 -9.06 -15.19 20.24
N GLY A 209 -8.33 -15.62 21.26
CA GLY A 209 -7.73 -16.97 21.33
C GLY A 209 -6.22 -16.98 21.09
N ASN A 210 -5.69 -18.16 20.94
CA ASN A 210 -4.26 -18.35 20.58
C ASN A 210 -4.11 -18.59 19.08
N PRO A 211 -3.09 -18.04 18.44
CA PRO A 211 -2.86 -18.30 17.03
C PRO A 211 -2.52 -19.78 16.81
N ASP A 212 -3.11 -20.39 15.80
CA ASP A 212 -2.74 -21.73 15.34
C ASP A 212 -1.74 -21.59 14.19
N LEU A 213 -0.48 -21.88 14.46
CA LEU A 213 0.58 -21.85 13.46
C LEU A 213 0.84 -23.24 12.85
N SER A 214 0.07 -24.26 13.23
CA SER A 214 0.21 -25.59 12.63
C SER A 214 -0.21 -25.55 11.14
N GLY A 215 0.39 -26.40 10.33
CA GLY A 215 0.01 -26.48 8.90
C GLY A 215 0.53 -25.35 8.00
N MET A 216 1.21 -24.32 8.55
CA MET A 216 1.74 -23.21 7.74
C MET A 216 2.66 -23.71 6.60
N ALA A 217 3.55 -24.68 6.89
CA ALA A 217 4.44 -25.23 5.89
C ALA A 217 3.72 -25.99 4.77
N GLU A 218 2.51 -26.50 5.03
CA GLU A 218 1.69 -27.16 3.99
C GLU A 218 1.19 -26.16 2.97
N TRP A 219 0.78 -24.97 3.40
CA TRP A 219 0.38 -23.89 2.50
C TRP A 219 1.53 -23.41 1.61
N VAL A 220 2.75 -23.28 2.18
CA VAL A 220 3.93 -22.96 1.38
C VAL A 220 4.20 -24.05 0.33
N LYS A 221 4.10 -25.35 0.69
CA LYS A 221 4.26 -26.45 -0.24
C LYS A 221 3.17 -26.50 -1.33
N LYS A 222 1.91 -26.21 -0.97
CA LYS A 222 0.81 -26.10 -1.95
C LYS A 222 1.06 -25.05 -3.03
N THR A 223 1.80 -24.00 -2.68
CA THR A 223 2.07 -22.86 -3.58
C THR A 223 3.49 -22.81 -4.12
N GLU A 224 4.36 -23.78 -3.85
CA GLU A 224 5.78 -23.77 -4.21
C GLU A 224 6.06 -23.59 -5.71
N ASN A 225 5.14 -24.05 -6.56
CA ASN A 225 5.24 -23.90 -8.01
C ASN A 225 4.87 -22.50 -8.51
N TYR A 226 4.25 -21.68 -7.68
CA TYR A 226 3.80 -20.33 -8.02
C TYR A 226 4.77 -19.29 -7.46
N LYS A 227 5.82 -18.94 -8.21
CA LYS A 227 6.92 -18.06 -7.75
C LYS A 227 6.47 -16.68 -7.28
N ASN A 228 5.34 -16.20 -7.82
CA ASN A 228 4.79 -14.88 -7.51
C ASN A 228 3.60 -14.95 -6.55
N SER A 229 3.40 -16.07 -5.86
CA SER A 229 2.39 -16.19 -4.82
C SER A 229 2.93 -15.83 -3.45
N ARG A 230 2.01 -15.41 -2.58
CA ARG A 230 2.28 -15.20 -1.16
C ARG A 230 1.13 -15.83 -0.37
N PRO A 231 1.34 -17.01 0.25
CA PRO A 231 0.28 -17.63 1.04
C PRO A 231 -0.01 -16.85 2.32
N PHE A 232 1.01 -16.27 2.95
CA PHE A 232 0.87 -15.55 4.20
C PHE A 232 1.06 -14.05 4.05
N VAL A 233 0.39 -13.30 4.92
CA VAL A 233 0.45 -11.85 5.03
C VAL A 233 0.53 -11.46 6.52
N VAL A 234 1.05 -10.30 6.80
CA VAL A 234 0.90 -9.64 8.10
C VAL A 234 0.00 -8.43 7.90
N ASP A 235 -1.24 -8.51 8.40
CA ASP A 235 -2.18 -7.40 8.36
C ASP A 235 -2.06 -6.55 9.63
N ALA A 236 -1.23 -5.50 9.58
CA ALA A 236 -1.04 -4.59 10.70
C ALA A 236 -2.20 -3.60 10.90
N THR A 237 -3.17 -3.55 9.97
CA THR A 237 -4.34 -2.65 10.09
C THR A 237 -5.20 -2.99 11.31
N ILE A 238 -5.18 -4.24 11.77
CA ILE A 238 -5.85 -4.65 13.00
C ILE A 238 -5.31 -3.93 14.23
N TYR A 239 -4.00 -3.70 14.29
CA TYR A 239 -3.34 -2.99 15.38
C TYR A 239 -3.58 -1.49 15.28
N HIS A 240 -3.50 -0.94 14.06
CA HIS A 240 -3.82 0.45 13.77
C HIS A 240 -5.25 0.79 14.22
N ASN A 241 -6.23 -0.01 13.80
CA ASN A 241 -7.63 0.17 14.14
C ASN A 241 -7.93 0.02 15.64
N ALA A 242 -7.07 -0.71 16.37
CA ALA A 242 -7.11 -0.81 17.84
C ALA A 242 -6.47 0.40 18.54
N GLY A 243 -5.91 1.35 17.81
CA GLY A 243 -5.32 2.59 18.35
C GLY A 243 -3.80 2.55 18.52
N ALA A 244 -3.09 1.64 17.85
CA ALA A 244 -1.63 1.66 17.81
C ALA A 244 -1.11 2.94 17.14
N GLY A 245 -0.02 3.51 17.68
CA GLY A 245 0.78 4.50 16.96
C GLY A 245 1.65 3.84 15.89
N ASP A 246 2.21 4.64 14.99
CA ASP A 246 3.01 4.16 13.86
C ASP A 246 4.18 3.26 14.28
N VAL A 247 4.85 3.62 15.40
CA VAL A 247 5.98 2.83 15.93
C VAL A 247 5.53 1.47 16.42
N HIS A 248 4.38 1.40 17.12
CA HIS A 248 3.84 0.14 17.60
C HIS A 248 3.36 -0.76 16.45
N GLU A 249 2.68 -0.16 15.46
CA GLU A 249 2.22 -0.88 14.27
C GLU A 249 3.39 -1.53 13.52
N LEU A 250 4.44 -0.76 13.25
CA LEU A 250 5.68 -1.28 12.64
C LEU A 250 6.34 -2.37 13.48
N ALA A 251 6.45 -2.17 14.80
CA ALA A 251 7.08 -3.13 15.69
C ALA A 251 6.32 -4.47 15.70
N TRP A 252 5.00 -4.43 15.77
CA TRP A 252 4.17 -5.64 15.77
C TRP A 252 4.13 -6.32 14.41
N ALA A 253 4.09 -5.55 13.30
CA ALA A 253 4.19 -6.11 11.96
C ALA A 253 5.48 -6.90 11.78
N VAL A 254 6.62 -6.32 12.18
CA VAL A 254 7.93 -7.00 12.10
C VAL A 254 7.99 -8.21 13.05
N ALA A 255 7.49 -8.08 14.28
CA ALA A 255 7.48 -9.18 15.24
C ALA A 255 6.64 -10.37 14.74
N THR A 256 5.46 -10.10 14.18
CA THR A 256 4.60 -11.12 13.55
C THR A 256 5.29 -11.82 12.39
N GLY A 257 5.92 -11.06 11.49
CA GLY A 257 6.68 -11.64 10.37
C GLY A 257 7.85 -12.52 10.84
N VAL A 258 8.59 -12.11 11.88
CA VAL A 258 9.66 -12.92 12.47
C VAL A 258 9.10 -14.21 13.08
N GLU A 259 7.94 -14.16 13.74
CA GLU A 259 7.32 -15.36 14.31
C GLU A 259 6.87 -16.34 13.23
N TYR A 260 6.35 -15.85 12.10
CA TYR A 260 6.04 -16.70 10.96
C TYR A 260 7.27 -17.39 10.39
N VAL A 261 8.37 -16.66 10.21
CA VAL A 261 9.65 -17.25 9.75
C VAL A 261 10.13 -18.34 10.72
N ARG A 262 10.03 -18.11 12.04
CA ARG A 262 10.38 -19.14 13.03
C ARG A 262 9.49 -20.38 12.91
N ALA A 263 8.18 -20.19 12.81
CA ALA A 263 7.23 -21.28 12.65
C ALA A 263 7.49 -22.08 11.37
N PHE A 264 7.83 -21.44 10.26
CA PHE A 264 8.22 -22.12 9.02
C PHE A 264 9.47 -23.00 9.20
N ILE A 265 10.52 -22.46 9.84
CA ILE A 265 11.76 -23.19 10.09
C ILE A 265 11.51 -24.37 11.04
N GLU A 266 10.72 -24.19 12.10
CA GLU A 266 10.34 -25.26 13.03
C GLU A 266 9.55 -26.38 12.35
N GLN A 267 8.78 -26.06 11.32
CA GLN A 267 8.03 -27.01 10.49
C GLN A 267 8.85 -27.58 9.33
N GLY A 268 10.16 -27.29 9.29
CA GLY A 268 11.13 -27.92 8.40
C GLY A 268 11.32 -27.25 7.04
N LEU A 269 10.89 -25.99 6.86
CA LEU A 269 11.25 -25.19 5.69
C LEU A 269 12.67 -24.64 5.84
N THR A 270 13.34 -24.43 4.71
CA THR A 270 14.62 -23.68 4.67
C THR A 270 14.36 -22.19 4.81
N ALA A 271 15.41 -21.42 5.12
CA ALA A 271 15.32 -19.96 5.20
C ALA A 271 14.95 -19.29 3.84
N GLU A 272 15.25 -19.95 2.72
CA GLU A 272 14.86 -19.48 1.39
C GLU A 272 13.38 -19.77 1.08
N GLN A 273 12.80 -20.78 1.72
CA GLN A 273 11.38 -21.13 1.55
C GLN A 273 10.48 -20.37 2.53
N ALA A 274 11.03 -19.89 3.63
CA ALA A 274 10.35 -19.11 4.65
C ALA A 274 10.28 -17.60 4.26
#